data_6d47dad5d4aaa203ca2a9475e4a46c8b
#
_entry.id   6d47dad5d4aaa203ca2a9475e4a46c8b
#
_cell.length_a   1.000
_cell.length_b   1.000
_cell.length_c   1.000
_cell.angle_alpha   90.00
_cell.angle_beta   90.00
_cell.angle_gamma   90.00
#
_symmetry.space_group_name_H-M   'P 1'
#
loop_
_entity.id
_entity.type
_entity.pdbx_description
1 polymer ?
#
loop_
_entity_poly.entity_id
_entity_poly.type
_entity_poly.pdbx_seq_one_letter_code
_entity_poly.pdbx_strand_id
1 'polypeptide(L)'
;MTIEEQIEALYELAVTNKANEYTRLDIGVIDEGLGALINRLTNIDVTDFLITIDTYSITHTLERHGNPIKEAKRGQIAIQKHNFLEILDVILNPDTVRHDVRHNRASLIFEKDKGDRYFIVKEIRQVVKSRKKNRLVLQSFYIIKKTL
;
A
#
# COMPACT_ATOMS: atom_id res chain seq x y z
N MET A 1 -19.36 -0.45 10.00
CA MET A 1 -18.64 -1.03 8.84
C MET A 1 -17.32 -1.62 9.29
N THR A 2 -17.00 -2.79 8.79
CA THR A 2 -15.67 -3.37 8.97
C THR A 2 -14.65 -2.59 8.14
N ILE A 3 -13.36 -2.79 8.41
CA ILE A 3 -12.30 -2.19 7.60
C ILE A 3 -12.40 -2.67 6.15
N GLU A 4 -12.69 -3.97 5.95
CA GLU A 4 -12.87 -4.54 4.62
C GLU A 4 -14.00 -3.83 3.86
N GLU A 5 -15.14 -3.62 4.49
CA GLU A 5 -16.27 -2.91 3.89
C GLU A 5 -15.92 -1.47 3.57
N GLN A 6 -15.16 -0.79 4.42
CA GLN A 6 -14.71 0.57 4.19
C GLN A 6 -13.74 0.64 3.01
N ILE A 7 -12.82 -0.31 2.88
CA ILE A 7 -11.89 -0.39 1.75
C ILE A 7 -12.67 -0.63 0.45
N GLU A 8 -13.64 -1.54 0.47
CA GLU A 8 -14.49 -1.80 -0.70
C GLU A 8 -15.26 -0.55 -1.12
N ALA A 9 -15.81 0.19 -0.16
CA ALA A 9 -16.53 1.43 -0.43
C ALA A 9 -15.60 2.49 -1.05
N LEU A 10 -14.37 2.59 -0.55
CA LEU A 10 -13.38 3.50 -1.10
C LEU A 10 -12.99 3.12 -2.53
N TYR A 11 -12.84 1.82 -2.79
CA TYR A 11 -12.56 1.30 -4.14
C TYR A 11 -13.68 1.68 -5.11
N GLU A 12 -14.94 1.44 -4.74
CA GLU A 12 -16.09 1.79 -5.58
C GLU A 12 -16.15 3.30 -5.85
N LEU A 13 -15.87 4.11 -4.85
CA LEU A 13 -15.81 5.55 -5.02
C LEU A 13 -14.71 5.94 -6.02
N ALA A 14 -13.54 5.34 -5.91
CA ALA A 14 -12.41 5.64 -6.80
C ALA A 14 -12.68 5.25 -8.26
N VAL A 15 -13.33 4.10 -8.50
CA VAL A 15 -13.54 3.60 -9.87
C VAL A 15 -14.79 4.20 -10.54
N THR A 16 -15.78 4.65 -9.77
CA THR A 16 -17.03 5.19 -10.29
C THR A 16 -17.04 6.70 -10.34
N ASN A 17 -16.32 7.35 -9.43
CA ASN A 17 -16.31 8.80 -9.34
C ASN A 17 -15.19 9.38 -10.22
N LYS A 18 -15.56 9.84 -11.38
CA LYS A 18 -14.64 10.53 -12.29
C LYS A 18 -14.37 11.97 -11.87
N ALA A 19 -15.10 12.47 -10.89
CA ALA A 19 -14.88 13.81 -10.35
C ALA A 19 -13.66 13.79 -9.43
N ASN A 20 -13.02 14.91 -9.27
CA ASN A 20 -11.79 15.10 -8.52
C ASN A 20 -11.98 15.04 -7.01
N GLU A 21 -12.88 14.18 -6.53
CA GLU A 21 -13.15 14.06 -5.11
C GLU A 21 -12.12 13.17 -4.44
N TYR A 22 -11.24 13.80 -3.70
CA TYR A 22 -10.21 13.10 -2.93
C TYR A 22 -10.80 12.61 -1.61
N THR A 23 -10.72 11.31 -1.39
CA THR A 23 -11.13 10.69 -0.13
C THR A 23 -10.03 9.77 0.36
N ARG A 24 -9.73 9.83 1.64
CA ARG A 24 -8.74 8.96 2.28
C ARG A 24 -9.38 8.15 3.38
N LEU A 25 -8.75 7.01 3.69
CA LEU A 25 -9.19 6.08 4.72
C LEU A 25 -7.98 5.61 5.51
N ASP A 26 -8.04 5.78 6.83
CA ASP A 26 -7.03 5.22 7.73
C ASP A 26 -7.45 3.78 8.04
N ILE A 27 -6.58 2.82 7.71
CA ILE A 27 -6.91 1.39 7.80
C ILE A 27 -6.19 0.67 8.93
N GLY A 28 -5.22 1.31 9.55
CA GLY A 28 -4.47 0.71 10.65
C GLY A 28 -3.46 1.66 11.23
N VAL A 29 -2.66 1.17 12.16
CA VAL A 29 -1.62 1.93 12.84
C VAL A 29 -0.37 1.07 12.97
N ILE A 30 0.79 1.72 12.90
CA ILE A 30 2.08 1.06 13.16
C ILE A 30 2.28 0.99 14.67
N ASP A 31 2.18 -0.19 15.26
CA ASP A 31 2.41 -0.37 16.69
C ASP A 31 3.91 -0.35 17.05
N GLU A 32 4.22 -0.45 18.32
CA GLU A 32 5.61 -0.42 18.81
C GLU A 32 6.45 -1.56 18.22
N GLY A 33 5.91 -2.77 18.16
CA GLY A 33 6.64 -3.92 17.67
C GLY A 33 7.00 -3.80 16.19
N LEU A 34 6.03 -3.43 15.36
CA LEU A 34 6.26 -3.19 13.94
C LEU A 34 7.13 -1.97 13.72
N GLY A 35 6.91 -0.90 14.50
CA GLY A 35 7.75 0.30 14.44
C GLY A 35 9.22 0.01 14.74
N ALA A 36 9.50 -0.84 15.74
CA ALA A 36 10.85 -1.27 16.07
C ALA A 36 11.48 -2.09 14.93
N LEU A 37 10.70 -2.99 14.32
CA LEU A 37 11.17 -3.77 13.17
C LEU A 37 11.53 -2.86 11.99
N ILE A 38 10.65 -1.93 11.64
CA ILE A 38 10.88 -1.00 10.55
C ILE A 38 12.11 -0.15 10.82
N ASN A 39 12.26 0.37 12.04
CA ASN A 39 13.41 1.18 12.41
C ASN A 39 14.72 0.38 12.31
N ARG A 40 14.72 -0.86 12.74
CA ARG A 40 15.89 -1.74 12.63
C ARG A 40 16.30 -1.99 11.18
N LEU A 41 15.32 -2.16 10.29
CA LEU A 41 15.58 -2.49 8.88
C LEU A 41 15.87 -1.25 8.00
N THR A 42 15.31 -0.10 8.35
CA THR A 42 15.35 1.08 7.48
C THR A 42 15.98 2.30 8.14
N ASN A 43 16.18 2.27 9.44
CA ASN A 43 16.63 3.40 10.25
C ASN A 43 15.64 4.59 10.23
N ILE A 44 14.36 4.29 10.01
CA ILE A 44 13.28 5.28 10.02
C ILE A 44 12.30 4.91 11.13
N ASP A 45 11.95 5.88 11.96
CA ASP A 45 10.96 5.69 13.02
C ASP A 45 9.58 6.13 12.52
N VAL A 46 8.69 5.17 12.39
CA VAL A 46 7.29 5.40 11.99
C VAL A 46 6.30 4.86 13.02
N THR A 47 6.74 4.67 14.26
CA THR A 47 5.87 4.21 15.35
C THR A 47 4.71 5.17 15.51
N ASP A 48 3.51 4.64 15.71
CA ASP A 48 2.23 5.37 15.84
C ASP A 48 1.74 6.06 14.55
N PHE A 49 2.43 5.92 13.43
CA PHE A 49 1.91 6.41 12.15
C PHE A 49 0.65 5.66 11.76
N LEU A 50 -0.32 6.37 11.22
CA LEU A 50 -1.49 5.75 10.61
C LEU A 50 -1.13 5.18 9.24
N ILE A 51 -1.73 4.03 8.92
CA ILE A 51 -1.65 3.42 7.59
C ILE A 51 -2.87 3.91 6.81
N THR A 52 -2.64 4.56 5.69
CA THR A 52 -3.69 5.26 4.95
C THR A 52 -3.70 4.85 3.48
N ILE A 53 -4.89 4.62 2.94
CA ILE A 53 -5.10 4.51 1.50
C ILE A 53 -6.06 5.63 1.07
N ASP A 54 -5.99 6.02 -0.19
CA ASP A 54 -6.84 7.08 -0.72
C ASP A 54 -7.32 6.74 -2.14
N THR A 55 -8.25 7.53 -2.65
CA THR A 55 -8.79 7.33 -4.00
C THR A 55 -7.70 7.46 -5.06
N TYR A 56 -6.72 8.33 -4.83
CA TYR A 56 -5.60 8.50 -5.75
C TYR A 56 -4.73 7.23 -5.84
N SER A 57 -4.42 6.61 -4.71
CA SER A 57 -3.60 5.38 -4.69
C SER A 57 -4.31 4.23 -5.40
N ILE A 58 -5.64 4.16 -5.28
CA ILE A 58 -6.42 3.13 -5.97
C ILE A 58 -6.40 3.34 -7.48
N THR A 59 -6.72 4.54 -7.95
CA THR A 59 -6.72 4.82 -9.39
C THR A 59 -5.33 4.68 -9.99
N HIS A 60 -4.31 5.17 -9.30
CA HIS A 60 -2.93 5.09 -9.75
C HIS A 60 -2.44 3.64 -9.85
N THR A 61 -2.77 2.82 -8.84
CA THR A 61 -2.44 1.38 -8.86
C THR A 61 -3.11 0.67 -10.03
N LEU A 62 -4.41 0.92 -10.25
CA LEU A 62 -5.16 0.29 -11.33
C LEU A 62 -4.67 0.73 -12.72
N GLU A 63 -4.30 2.00 -12.88
CA GLU A 63 -3.74 2.48 -14.14
C GLU A 63 -2.44 1.79 -14.50
N ARG A 64 -1.58 1.55 -13.50
CA ARG A 64 -0.26 0.94 -13.71
C ARG A 64 -0.27 -0.57 -13.69
N HIS A 65 -1.13 -1.18 -12.89
CA HIS A 65 -1.07 -2.61 -12.57
C HIS A 65 -2.41 -3.33 -12.69
N GLY A 66 -3.42 -2.70 -13.26
CA GLY A 66 -4.76 -3.28 -13.39
C GLY A 66 -5.03 -3.97 -14.72
N ASN A 67 -4.13 -3.91 -15.69
CA ASN A 67 -4.34 -4.49 -17.02
C ASN A 67 -3.72 -5.89 -17.10
N PRO A 68 -4.53 -6.97 -17.26
CA PRO A 68 -4.01 -8.33 -17.24
C PRO A 68 -2.98 -8.62 -18.32
N ILE A 69 -3.14 -8.04 -19.52
CA ILE A 69 -2.24 -8.29 -20.64
C ILE A 69 -0.88 -7.65 -20.38
N LYS A 70 -0.88 -6.39 -19.92
CA LYS A 70 0.37 -5.67 -19.62
C LYS A 70 1.10 -6.29 -18.43
N GLU A 71 0.37 -6.68 -17.39
CA GLU A 71 0.96 -7.28 -16.20
C GLU A 71 1.55 -8.66 -16.52
N ALA A 72 0.87 -9.47 -17.33
CA ALA A 72 1.40 -10.77 -17.73
C ALA A 72 2.74 -10.65 -18.45
N LYS A 73 2.93 -9.62 -19.27
CA LYS A 73 4.22 -9.37 -19.94
C LYS A 73 5.36 -9.04 -18.99
N ARG A 74 5.03 -8.55 -17.79
CA ARG A 74 6.01 -8.20 -16.76
C ARG A 74 6.20 -9.32 -15.73
N GLY A 75 5.53 -10.47 -15.90
CA GLY A 75 5.53 -11.52 -14.90
C GLY A 75 4.72 -11.15 -13.66
N GLN A 76 3.76 -10.26 -13.81
CA GLN A 76 2.93 -9.75 -12.73
C GLN A 76 1.47 -10.16 -12.91
N ILE A 77 0.70 -10.11 -11.83
CA ILE A 77 -0.72 -10.41 -11.81
C ILE A 77 -1.48 -9.08 -11.74
N ALA A 78 -2.50 -8.92 -12.58
CA ALA A 78 -3.32 -7.71 -12.57
C ALA A 78 -4.00 -7.52 -11.21
N ILE A 79 -3.95 -6.29 -10.70
CA ILE A 79 -4.58 -5.92 -9.44
C ILE A 79 -6.09 -5.86 -9.62
N GLN A 80 -6.80 -6.49 -8.71
CA GLN A 80 -8.26 -6.52 -8.64
C GLN A 80 -8.72 -5.93 -7.30
N LYS A 81 -10.02 -5.68 -7.19
CA LYS A 81 -10.62 -5.11 -5.98
C LYS A 81 -10.20 -5.82 -4.71
N HIS A 82 -10.28 -7.16 -4.69
CA HIS A 82 -9.98 -7.93 -3.49
C HIS A 82 -8.51 -7.83 -3.05
N ASN A 83 -7.60 -7.48 -3.95
CA ASN A 83 -6.19 -7.32 -3.60
C ASN A 83 -5.96 -6.14 -2.66
N PHE A 84 -6.81 -5.11 -2.73
CA PHE A 84 -6.70 -3.98 -1.79
C PHE A 84 -7.01 -4.39 -0.35
N LEU A 85 -7.79 -5.45 -0.15
CA LEU A 85 -8.07 -5.97 1.18
C LEU A 85 -6.85 -6.65 1.81
N GLU A 86 -5.89 -7.07 1.00
CA GLU A 86 -4.69 -7.77 1.47
C GLU A 86 -3.55 -6.83 1.87
N ILE A 87 -3.64 -5.55 1.51
CA ILE A 87 -2.56 -4.58 1.76
C ILE A 87 -2.25 -4.45 3.25
N LEU A 88 -3.27 -4.40 4.10
CA LEU A 88 -3.08 -4.24 5.54
C LEU A 88 -2.26 -5.40 6.12
N ASP A 89 -2.55 -6.63 5.68
CA ASP A 89 -1.78 -7.80 6.11
C ASP A 89 -0.31 -7.70 5.67
N VAL A 90 -0.06 -7.25 4.45
CA VAL A 90 1.31 -7.08 3.95
C VAL A 90 2.08 -6.06 4.80
N ILE A 91 1.43 -4.97 5.17
CA ILE A 91 2.08 -3.91 5.96
C ILE A 91 2.28 -4.33 7.41
N LEU A 92 1.29 -4.99 8.02
CA LEU A 92 1.36 -5.39 9.42
C LEU A 92 2.24 -6.63 9.65
N ASN A 93 2.37 -7.50 8.66
CA ASN A 93 3.10 -8.77 8.76
C ASN A 93 4.04 -8.96 7.56
N PRO A 94 4.95 -8.01 7.30
CA PRO A 94 5.83 -8.10 6.14
C PRO A 94 6.93 -9.15 6.34
N ASP A 95 7.38 -9.75 5.23
CA ASP A 95 8.59 -10.57 5.24
C ASP A 95 9.83 -9.67 5.22
N THR A 96 9.77 -8.58 4.45
CA THR A 96 10.83 -7.57 4.39
C THR A 96 10.26 -6.17 4.32
N VAL A 97 11.03 -5.21 4.81
CA VAL A 97 10.75 -3.78 4.63
C VAL A 97 12.05 -3.13 4.16
N ARG A 98 11.97 -2.39 3.08
CA ARG A 98 13.12 -1.66 2.52
C ARG A 98 12.82 -0.18 2.44
N HIS A 99 13.89 0.61 2.50
CA HIS A 99 13.83 2.05 2.30
C HIS A 99 14.35 2.38 0.90
N ASP A 100 13.56 3.13 0.14
CA ASP A 100 13.95 3.60 -1.17
C ASP A 100 13.85 5.13 -1.21
N VAL A 101 14.87 5.78 -1.75
CA VAL A 101 14.90 7.24 -1.90
C VAL A 101 14.92 7.56 -3.39
N ARG A 102 13.78 8.10 -3.87
CA ARG A 102 13.67 8.56 -5.25
C ARG A 102 13.13 9.99 -5.26
N HIS A 103 13.71 10.83 -6.09
CA HIS A 103 13.25 12.23 -6.26
C HIS A 103 13.14 12.99 -4.94
N ASN A 104 14.10 12.78 -4.02
CA ASN A 104 14.12 13.40 -2.69
C ASN A 104 12.93 13.00 -1.80
N ARG A 105 12.29 11.88 -2.10
CA ARG A 105 11.20 11.34 -1.28
C ARG A 105 11.62 10.02 -0.67
N ALA A 106 11.41 9.91 0.64
CA ALA A 106 11.61 8.65 1.34
C ALA A 106 10.36 7.78 1.16
N SER A 107 10.54 6.56 0.66
CA SER A 107 9.47 5.58 0.56
C SER A 107 9.87 4.31 1.28
N LEU A 108 8.89 3.65 1.86
CA LEU A 108 9.03 2.31 2.42
C LEU A 108 8.42 1.31 1.46
N ILE A 109 9.09 0.18 1.28
CA ILE A 109 8.62 -0.92 0.43
C ILE A 109 8.42 -2.14 1.31
N PHE A 110 7.18 -2.61 1.40
CA PHE A 110 6.81 -3.79 2.16
C PHE A 110 6.61 -4.96 1.21
N GLU A 111 7.20 -6.10 1.53
CA GLU A 111 7.13 -7.28 0.69
C GLU A 111 6.61 -8.46 1.51
N LYS A 112 5.75 -9.26 0.92
CA LYS A 112 5.23 -10.47 1.55
C LYS A 112 5.00 -11.56 0.53
N ASP A 113 5.55 -12.75 0.81
CA ASP A 113 5.33 -13.97 0.05
C ASP A 113 4.04 -14.63 0.55
N LYS A 114 3.06 -14.80 -0.34
CA LYS A 114 1.79 -15.44 -0.01
C LYS A 114 1.63 -16.81 -0.66
N GLY A 115 2.75 -17.47 -0.96
CA GLY A 115 2.76 -18.81 -1.52
C GLY A 115 2.82 -18.82 -3.04
N ASP A 116 1.67 -18.65 -3.68
CA ASP A 116 1.56 -18.60 -5.14
C ASP A 116 1.82 -17.21 -5.73
N ARG A 117 1.80 -16.19 -4.87
CA ARG A 117 1.92 -14.78 -5.24
C ARG A 117 2.86 -14.06 -4.30
N TYR A 118 3.54 -13.08 -4.84
CA TYR A 118 4.45 -12.23 -4.08
C TYR A 118 3.98 -10.79 -4.15
N PHE A 119 3.49 -10.25 -3.03
CA PHE A 119 2.99 -8.89 -2.96
C PHE A 119 4.11 -7.90 -2.67
N ILE A 120 4.19 -6.87 -3.47
CA ILE A 120 5.09 -5.75 -3.25
C ILE A 120 4.26 -4.49 -3.11
N VAL A 121 4.12 -4.02 -1.89
CA VAL A 121 3.47 -2.74 -1.59
C VAL A 121 4.54 -1.67 -1.67
N LYS A 122 4.51 -0.92 -2.74
CA LYS A 122 5.54 0.02 -3.11
C LYS A 122 5.11 1.45 -2.81
N GLU A 123 6.09 2.27 -2.46
CA GLU A 123 5.92 3.71 -2.31
C GLU A 123 4.92 4.13 -1.25
N ILE A 124 5.12 3.66 -0.03
CA ILE A 124 4.40 4.23 1.09
C ILE A 124 5.10 5.52 1.48
N ARG A 125 4.45 6.63 1.20
CA ARG A 125 5.00 7.94 1.48
C ARG A 125 4.75 8.34 2.92
N GLN A 126 5.80 8.78 3.59
CA GLN A 126 5.71 9.36 4.91
C GLN A 126 5.16 10.78 4.81
N VAL A 127 4.06 11.06 5.52
CA VAL A 127 3.48 12.40 5.60
C VAL A 127 3.51 12.84 7.06
N VAL A 128 4.31 13.87 7.34
CA VAL A 128 4.46 14.44 8.68
C VAL A 128 3.87 15.84 8.66
N LYS A 129 2.87 16.09 9.53
CA LYS A 129 2.23 17.40 9.65
C LYS A 129 2.02 17.76 11.12
N SER A 130 2.32 19.01 11.47
CA SER A 130 2.35 19.51 12.84
C SER A 130 1.02 19.42 13.60
N ARG A 131 -0.11 19.45 12.91
CA ARG A 131 -1.45 19.41 13.54
C ARG A 131 -2.25 18.17 13.19
N LYS A 132 -1.69 17.27 12.41
CA LYS A 132 -2.35 16.06 11.95
C LYS A 132 -1.49 14.86 12.29
N LYS A 133 -2.14 13.74 12.43
CA LYS A 133 -1.42 12.49 12.68
C LYS A 133 -0.48 12.20 11.52
N ASN A 134 0.68 11.69 11.83
CA ASN A 134 1.63 11.23 10.82
C ASN A 134 1.08 10.00 10.12
N ARG A 135 1.31 9.89 8.83
CA ARG A 135 0.73 8.82 8.02
C ARG A 135 1.75 8.19 7.10
N LEU A 136 1.57 6.89 6.90
CA LEU A 136 2.15 6.17 5.78
C LEU A 136 1.05 6.03 4.73
N VAL A 137 1.20 6.72 3.63
CA VAL A 137 0.18 6.78 2.58
C VAL A 137 0.59 5.88 1.42
N LEU A 138 -0.25 4.90 1.12
CA LEU A 138 -0.02 4.02 -0.03
C LEU A 138 0.03 4.84 -1.32
N GLN A 139 1.03 4.58 -2.16
CA GLN A 139 1.12 5.15 -3.50
C GLN A 139 0.70 4.13 -4.56
N SER A 140 1.26 2.93 -4.48
CA SER A 140 0.92 1.85 -5.41
C SER A 140 1.39 0.51 -4.85
N PHE A 141 0.90 -0.57 -5.46
CA PHE A 141 1.45 -1.90 -5.21
C PHE A 141 1.30 -2.76 -6.47
N TYR A 142 2.03 -3.86 -6.52
CA TYR A 142 1.92 -4.83 -7.60
C TYR A 142 2.16 -6.24 -7.06
N ILE A 143 1.77 -7.23 -7.83
CA ILE A 143 1.87 -8.64 -7.45
C ILE A 143 2.71 -9.36 -8.50
N ILE A 144 3.79 -9.99 -8.05
CA ILE A 144 4.62 -10.83 -8.90
C ILE A 144 4.03 -12.24 -8.90
N LYS A 145 3.85 -12.81 -10.08
CA LYS A 145 3.46 -14.21 -10.23
C LYS A 145 4.68 -15.08 -9.95
N LYS A 146 4.53 -16.00 -9.01
CA LYS A 146 5.58 -17.00 -8.77
C LYS A 146 5.53 -18.07 -9.84
N THR A 147 6.67 -18.33 -10.44
CA THR A 147 6.85 -19.49 -11.33
C THR A 147 7.19 -20.71 -10.47
N LEU A 148 6.46 -21.76 -10.69
CA LEU A 148 6.75 -23.04 -10.04
C LEU A 148 7.89 -23.76 -10.73
#